data_f27db517d923288438315189ef90ec52
#
_entry.id   f27db517d923288438315189ef90ec52
#
_cell.length_a   1.000
_cell.length_b   1.000
_cell.length_c   1.000
_cell.angle_alpha   90.00
_cell.angle_beta   90.00
_cell.angle_gamma   90.00
#
_symmetry.space_group_name_H-M   'P 1'
#
loop_
_entity.id
_entity.type
_entity.pdbx_description
1 polymer ?
#
loop_
_entity_poly.entity_id
_entity_poly.type
_entity_poly.pdbx_seq_one_letter_code
_entity_poly.pdbx_strand_id
1 'polypeptide(L)'
;MAVVSLSYLLEAGVHFGHQTKRWNPKMKEYIYTTRDDIYIIDLQKTMSKIEEAYAEINKIAANGGTFLFVGTKKQAQEAAKENAERTNSYYVTERWLGGTLTNFRTIRSRVKRLEEIEKMEENGTFEVLPKKEVIELRKEHDKLDKLLCGIRAMDKLPQAMIIVDPKKELNAIREARKLNIPIFGIVDTNSDPDDVDFVIPGNDDAVRAVKVVLGVLGNAIAEANGGEIIDYITEDEKKTKKDVKEDAMEEAVAEKEVVEEPKTKVEEPKEEVEEVVEAVEEETEDLSKKTLTELKAMAKASGIKGYSTMKKDDLIASLSE
;
A
#
# COMPACT_ATOMS: atom_id res chain seq x y z
N MET A 1 13.49 -13.61 -16.60
CA MET A 1 13.80 -12.17 -16.42
C MET A 1 13.35 -11.78 -15.02
N ALA A 2 14.16 -11.06 -14.29
CA ALA A 2 13.72 -10.57 -12.97
C ALA A 2 12.53 -9.61 -13.17
N VAL A 3 11.41 -9.93 -12.57
CA VAL A 3 10.15 -9.17 -12.69
C VAL A 3 10.04 -8.11 -11.59
N VAL A 4 10.81 -8.29 -10.52
CA VAL A 4 10.90 -7.40 -9.37
C VAL A 4 12.29 -7.50 -8.75
N SER A 5 12.83 -6.40 -8.20
CA SER A 5 14.12 -6.45 -7.51
C SER A 5 13.96 -6.89 -6.05
N LEU A 6 15.02 -7.54 -5.52
CA LEU A 6 15.05 -7.98 -4.13
C LEU A 6 15.00 -6.79 -3.15
N SER A 7 15.69 -5.70 -3.50
CA SER A 7 15.74 -4.47 -2.70
C SER A 7 14.36 -3.86 -2.58
N TYR A 8 13.60 -3.84 -3.69
CA TYR A 8 12.23 -3.30 -3.71
C TYR A 8 11.28 -4.10 -2.79
N LEU A 9 11.39 -5.45 -2.81
CA LEU A 9 10.62 -6.31 -1.91
C LEU A 9 11.01 -6.09 -0.45
N LEU A 10 12.30 -5.87 -0.18
CA LEU A 10 12.81 -5.61 1.17
C LEU A 10 12.29 -4.25 1.70
N GLU A 11 12.38 -3.19 0.91
CA GLU A 11 11.93 -1.83 1.26
C GLU A 11 10.41 -1.79 1.46
N ALA A 12 9.65 -2.50 0.64
CA ALA A 12 8.21 -2.64 0.79
C ALA A 12 7.80 -3.45 2.04
N GLY A 13 8.74 -4.16 2.68
CA GLY A 13 8.48 -4.95 3.88
C GLY A 13 7.75 -6.27 3.62
N VAL A 14 7.92 -6.85 2.43
CA VAL A 14 7.30 -8.14 2.04
C VAL A 14 7.83 -9.30 2.89
N HIS A 15 9.05 -9.18 3.43
CA HIS A 15 9.72 -10.19 4.24
C HIS A 15 9.18 -10.34 5.66
N PHE A 16 8.40 -9.40 6.17
CA PHE A 16 7.81 -9.51 7.49
C PHE A 16 6.61 -10.45 7.47
N GLY A 17 6.62 -11.45 8.34
CA GLY A 17 5.48 -12.32 8.58
C GLY A 17 4.79 -12.00 9.90
N HIS A 18 3.99 -12.92 10.38
CA HIS A 18 3.27 -12.82 11.66
C HIS A 18 4.12 -13.29 12.84
N GLN A 19 3.60 -13.03 14.04
CA GLN A 19 4.19 -13.51 15.30
C GLN A 19 4.29 -15.04 15.33
N THR A 20 5.34 -15.56 15.96
CA THR A 20 5.63 -17.01 16.09
C THR A 20 4.46 -17.82 16.66
N LYS A 21 3.63 -17.22 17.53
CA LYS A 21 2.44 -17.86 18.12
C LYS A 21 1.31 -18.14 17.13
N ARG A 22 1.30 -17.49 15.97
CA ARG A 22 0.19 -17.52 15.00
C ARG A 22 0.54 -18.20 13.68
N TRP A 23 1.69 -18.82 13.57
CA TRP A 23 2.15 -19.39 12.31
C TRP A 23 1.48 -20.71 11.94
N ASN A 24 1.55 -21.05 10.65
CA ASN A 24 1.16 -22.37 10.14
C ASN A 24 2.43 -23.20 9.90
N PRO A 25 2.54 -24.42 10.46
CA PRO A 25 3.72 -25.28 10.26
C PRO A 25 4.04 -25.60 8.80
N LYS A 26 3.06 -25.60 7.91
CA LYS A 26 3.25 -25.82 6.47
C LYS A 26 4.05 -24.70 5.80
N MET A 27 4.04 -23.50 6.38
CA MET A 27 4.81 -22.36 5.88
C MET A 27 6.31 -22.44 6.22
N LYS A 28 6.74 -23.49 6.94
CA LYS A 28 8.16 -23.66 7.38
C LYS A 28 9.15 -23.54 6.24
N GLU A 29 8.83 -24.04 5.06
CA GLU A 29 9.72 -23.99 3.90
C GLU A 29 9.98 -22.58 3.37
N TYR A 30 9.04 -21.64 3.60
CA TYR A 30 9.11 -20.24 3.13
C TYR A 30 9.70 -19.29 4.18
N ILE A 31 9.98 -19.79 5.38
CA ILE A 31 10.53 -18.99 6.48
C ILE A 31 12.05 -19.06 6.44
N TYR A 32 12.71 -17.89 6.45
CA TYR A 32 14.15 -17.75 6.51
C TYR A 32 14.67 -17.81 7.94
N THR A 33 14.11 -17.01 8.86
CA THR A 33 14.52 -16.93 10.27
C THR A 33 13.41 -16.34 11.13
N THR A 34 13.71 -16.16 12.43
CA THR A 34 12.84 -15.48 13.39
C THR A 34 13.61 -14.34 14.02
N ARG A 35 13.01 -13.16 14.12
CA ARG A 35 13.57 -11.98 14.77
C ARG A 35 12.48 -11.30 15.60
N ASP A 36 12.77 -10.98 16.86
CA ASP A 36 11.87 -10.29 17.79
C ASP A 36 10.46 -10.92 17.85
N ASP A 37 10.40 -12.27 17.95
CA ASP A 37 9.16 -13.07 17.94
C ASP A 37 8.33 -12.96 16.64
N ILE A 38 8.89 -12.45 15.54
CA ILE A 38 8.26 -12.36 14.23
C ILE A 38 9.04 -13.24 13.25
N TYR A 39 8.32 -13.99 12.41
CA TYR A 39 8.92 -14.75 11.33
C TYR A 39 9.34 -13.83 10.18
N ILE A 40 10.50 -14.13 9.61
CA ILE A 40 11.02 -13.46 8.41
C ILE A 40 10.88 -14.43 7.24
N ILE A 41 10.20 -14.01 6.20
CA ILE A 41 9.95 -14.77 4.97
C ILE A 41 11.19 -14.69 4.07
N ASP A 42 11.51 -15.78 3.40
CA ASP A 42 12.62 -15.88 2.45
C ASP A 42 12.26 -15.17 1.13
N LEU A 43 12.83 -14.00 0.92
CA LEU A 43 12.56 -13.19 -0.28
C LEU A 43 13.08 -13.83 -1.57
N GLN A 44 14.08 -14.68 -1.54
CA GLN A 44 14.56 -15.40 -2.73
C GLN A 44 13.48 -16.37 -3.23
N LYS A 45 12.85 -17.06 -2.31
CA LYS A 45 11.70 -17.93 -2.62
C LYS A 45 10.49 -17.13 -3.07
N THR A 46 10.23 -16.00 -2.41
CA THR A 46 9.15 -15.08 -2.82
C THR A 46 9.35 -14.63 -4.27
N MET A 47 10.55 -14.20 -4.62
CA MET A 47 10.88 -13.75 -5.98
C MET A 47 10.69 -14.86 -7.01
N SER A 48 11.20 -16.08 -6.73
CA SER A 48 11.01 -17.24 -7.62
C SER A 48 9.52 -17.59 -7.81
N LYS A 49 8.71 -17.51 -6.72
CA LYS A 49 7.27 -17.77 -6.79
C LYS A 49 6.48 -16.66 -7.47
N ILE A 50 6.92 -15.41 -7.37
CA ILE A 50 6.37 -14.30 -8.14
C ILE A 50 6.64 -14.51 -9.64
N GLU A 51 7.86 -14.91 -10.03
CA GLU A 51 8.19 -15.17 -11.43
C GLU A 51 7.36 -16.33 -12.03
N GLU A 52 7.15 -17.40 -11.25
CA GLU A 52 6.29 -18.53 -11.64
C GLU A 52 4.84 -18.07 -11.83
N ALA A 53 4.29 -17.34 -10.87
CA ALA A 53 2.94 -16.79 -10.94
C ALA A 53 2.78 -15.78 -12.09
N TYR A 54 3.76 -14.92 -12.32
CA TYR A 54 3.80 -13.95 -13.41
C TYR A 54 3.69 -14.64 -14.77
N ALA A 55 4.51 -15.66 -15.00
CA ALA A 55 4.52 -16.40 -16.27
C ALA A 55 3.17 -17.05 -16.56
N GLU A 56 2.53 -17.65 -15.54
CA GLU A 56 1.24 -18.31 -15.75
C GLU A 56 0.09 -17.29 -15.91
N ILE A 57 0.09 -16.19 -15.17
CA ILE A 57 -0.86 -15.07 -15.32
C ILE A 57 -0.74 -14.50 -16.73
N ASN A 58 0.47 -14.21 -17.20
CA ASN A 58 0.72 -13.69 -18.55
C ASN A 58 0.18 -14.63 -19.63
N LYS A 59 0.40 -15.94 -19.49
CA LYS A 59 -0.12 -16.95 -20.40
C LYS A 59 -1.65 -16.99 -20.41
N ILE A 60 -2.32 -16.92 -19.25
CA ILE A 60 -3.78 -16.86 -19.17
C ILE A 60 -4.29 -15.57 -19.82
N ALA A 61 -3.66 -14.42 -19.55
CA ALA A 61 -4.03 -13.14 -20.12
C ALA A 61 -3.85 -13.09 -21.65
N ALA A 62 -2.74 -13.63 -22.16
CA ALA A 62 -2.47 -13.72 -23.60
C ALA A 62 -3.55 -14.55 -24.36
N ASN A 63 -4.21 -15.48 -23.67
CA ASN A 63 -5.36 -16.23 -24.21
C ASN A 63 -6.71 -15.48 -24.06
N GLY A 64 -6.69 -14.23 -23.67
CA GLY A 64 -7.89 -13.41 -23.43
C GLY A 64 -8.63 -13.78 -22.15
N GLY A 65 -7.92 -14.33 -21.16
CA GLY A 65 -8.46 -14.68 -19.85
C GLY A 65 -8.82 -13.44 -19.03
N THR A 66 -9.88 -13.54 -18.23
CA THR A 66 -10.32 -12.50 -17.29
C THR A 66 -9.95 -12.89 -15.87
N PHE A 67 -9.63 -11.88 -15.06
CA PHE A 67 -9.14 -12.07 -13.70
C PHE A 67 -10.09 -11.46 -12.68
N LEU A 68 -10.07 -12.02 -11.46
CA LEU A 68 -10.80 -11.49 -10.33
C LEU A 68 -9.82 -11.28 -9.15
N PHE A 69 -9.63 -10.02 -8.77
CA PHE A 69 -8.87 -9.66 -7.58
C PHE A 69 -9.75 -9.72 -6.33
N VAL A 70 -9.30 -10.42 -5.30
CA VAL A 70 -10.02 -10.57 -4.04
C VAL A 70 -9.13 -10.10 -2.90
N GLY A 71 -9.52 -9.01 -2.26
CA GLY A 71 -8.78 -8.42 -1.16
C GLY A 71 -9.71 -7.69 -0.21
N THR A 72 -10.37 -8.40 0.73
CA THR A 72 -11.29 -7.78 1.67
C THR A 72 -10.58 -7.22 2.91
N LYS A 73 -9.27 -7.47 3.04
CA LYS A 73 -8.44 -6.88 4.09
C LYS A 73 -8.26 -5.39 3.82
N LYS A 74 -8.40 -4.53 4.84
CA LYS A 74 -8.28 -3.07 4.67
C LYS A 74 -6.99 -2.64 3.95
N GLN A 75 -5.90 -3.34 4.21
CA GLN A 75 -4.59 -3.09 3.59
C GLN A 75 -4.53 -3.48 2.11
N ALA A 76 -5.42 -4.37 1.66
CA ALA A 76 -5.46 -4.89 0.29
C ALA A 76 -6.51 -4.22 -0.59
N GLN A 77 -7.54 -3.59 0.00
CA GLN A 77 -8.70 -3.06 -0.73
C GLN A 77 -8.32 -2.10 -1.84
N GLU A 78 -7.52 -1.09 -1.52
CA GLU A 78 -7.10 -0.05 -2.48
C GLU A 78 -6.22 -0.64 -3.58
N ALA A 79 -5.22 -1.44 -3.20
CA ALA A 79 -4.31 -2.07 -4.15
C ALA A 79 -5.02 -3.04 -5.09
N ALA A 80 -5.97 -3.83 -4.58
CA ALA A 80 -6.76 -4.75 -5.41
C ALA A 80 -7.66 -3.99 -6.40
N LYS A 81 -8.31 -2.91 -5.96
CA LYS A 81 -9.13 -2.06 -6.82
C LYS A 81 -8.30 -1.38 -7.90
N GLU A 82 -7.21 -0.70 -7.53
CA GLU A 82 -6.32 0.02 -8.46
C GLU A 82 -5.78 -0.90 -9.56
N ASN A 83 -5.29 -2.10 -9.18
CA ASN A 83 -4.76 -3.04 -10.15
C ASN A 83 -5.85 -3.69 -11.02
N ALA A 84 -7.04 -3.95 -10.49
CA ALA A 84 -8.14 -4.47 -11.27
C ALA A 84 -8.62 -3.44 -12.32
N GLU A 85 -8.77 -2.17 -11.93
CA GLU A 85 -9.16 -1.10 -12.85
C GLU A 85 -8.10 -0.87 -13.94
N ARG A 86 -6.81 -0.85 -13.57
CA ARG A 86 -5.69 -0.72 -14.52
C ARG A 86 -5.64 -1.84 -15.55
N THR A 87 -5.97 -3.05 -15.15
CA THR A 87 -5.89 -4.25 -16.01
C THR A 87 -7.22 -4.65 -16.65
N ASN A 88 -8.25 -3.82 -16.49
CA ASN A 88 -9.63 -4.12 -16.92
C ASN A 88 -10.12 -5.47 -16.41
N SER A 89 -9.81 -5.76 -15.16
CA SER A 89 -10.18 -6.98 -14.44
C SER A 89 -11.27 -6.70 -13.39
N TYR A 90 -11.81 -7.74 -12.79
CA TYR A 90 -12.83 -7.63 -11.76
C TYR A 90 -12.22 -7.58 -10.36
N TYR A 91 -12.96 -7.05 -9.38
CA TYR A 91 -12.49 -7.03 -7.98
C TYR A 91 -13.60 -7.22 -6.97
N VAL A 92 -13.24 -7.75 -5.79
CA VAL A 92 -14.07 -7.80 -4.58
C VAL A 92 -13.21 -7.30 -3.42
N THR A 93 -13.58 -6.14 -2.87
CA THR A 93 -12.79 -5.44 -1.85
C THR A 93 -13.49 -5.35 -0.49
N GLU A 94 -14.81 -5.42 -0.43
CA GLU A 94 -15.52 -5.25 0.84
C GLU A 94 -15.76 -6.57 1.56
N ARG A 95 -16.57 -7.43 0.98
CA ARG A 95 -16.91 -8.72 1.55
C ARG A 95 -17.25 -9.72 0.45
N TRP A 96 -16.66 -10.91 0.54
CA TRP A 96 -17.07 -12.01 -0.32
C TRP A 96 -18.48 -12.46 0.01
N LEU A 97 -19.36 -12.43 -0.96
CA LEU A 97 -20.71 -12.97 -0.82
C LEU A 97 -20.69 -14.47 -1.13
N GLY A 98 -21.22 -15.29 -0.22
CA GLY A 98 -21.32 -16.75 -0.48
C GLY A 98 -22.12 -17.00 -1.75
N GLY A 99 -21.54 -17.78 -2.67
CA GLY A 99 -22.13 -18.06 -3.98
C GLY A 99 -21.76 -17.08 -5.09
N THR A 100 -20.81 -16.19 -4.88
CA THR A 100 -20.36 -15.23 -5.91
C THR A 100 -19.98 -15.90 -7.21
N LEU A 101 -19.31 -17.04 -7.17
CA LEU A 101 -18.95 -17.84 -8.32
C LEU A 101 -19.91 -19.04 -8.52
N THR A 102 -20.21 -19.79 -7.46
CA THR A 102 -21.02 -21.02 -7.54
C THR A 102 -22.50 -20.77 -7.75
N ASN A 103 -23.01 -19.60 -7.38
CA ASN A 103 -24.38 -19.17 -7.62
C ASN A 103 -24.43 -17.87 -8.43
N PHE A 104 -23.60 -17.82 -9.47
CA PHE A 104 -23.38 -16.66 -10.31
C PHE A 104 -24.66 -16.04 -10.87
N ARG A 105 -25.63 -16.88 -11.27
CA ARG A 105 -26.93 -16.41 -11.76
C ARG A 105 -27.67 -15.52 -10.77
N THR A 106 -27.63 -15.86 -9.48
CA THR A 106 -28.27 -15.06 -8.43
C THR A 106 -27.51 -13.74 -8.20
N ILE A 107 -26.18 -13.78 -8.26
CA ILE A 107 -25.35 -12.56 -8.15
C ILE A 107 -25.65 -11.61 -9.32
N ARG A 108 -25.71 -12.13 -10.56
CA ARG A 108 -26.12 -11.33 -11.73
C ARG A 108 -27.52 -10.73 -11.59
N SER A 109 -28.46 -11.46 -10.97
CA SER A 109 -29.78 -10.90 -10.66
C SER A 109 -29.71 -9.72 -9.68
N ARG A 110 -28.78 -9.75 -8.72
CA ARG A 110 -28.56 -8.63 -7.79
C ARG A 110 -27.89 -7.43 -8.47
N VAL A 111 -26.96 -7.69 -9.40
CA VAL A 111 -26.38 -6.63 -10.25
C VAL A 111 -27.47 -5.97 -11.12
N LYS A 112 -28.34 -6.76 -11.73
CA LYS A 112 -29.50 -6.20 -12.48
C LYS A 112 -30.41 -5.35 -11.59
N ARG A 113 -30.62 -5.78 -10.35
CA ARG A 113 -31.41 -5.00 -9.39
C ARG A 113 -30.78 -3.64 -9.08
N LEU A 114 -29.44 -3.60 -8.96
CA LEU A 114 -28.68 -2.35 -8.80
C LEU A 114 -28.93 -1.42 -10.00
N GLU A 115 -28.78 -1.94 -11.21
CA GLU A 115 -29.02 -1.18 -12.45
C GLU A 115 -30.47 -0.72 -12.61
N GLU A 116 -31.44 -1.50 -12.12
CA GLU A 116 -32.86 -1.12 -12.10
C GLU A 116 -33.10 0.08 -11.18
N ILE A 117 -32.48 0.08 -9.98
CA ILE A 117 -32.63 1.20 -9.04
C ILE A 117 -32.00 2.48 -9.61
N GLU A 118 -30.84 2.38 -10.25
CA GLU A 118 -30.20 3.53 -10.94
C GLU A 118 -31.08 4.08 -12.06
N LYS A 119 -31.65 3.20 -12.89
CA LYS A 119 -32.60 3.60 -13.94
C LYS A 119 -33.86 4.25 -13.39
N MET A 120 -34.35 3.79 -12.23
CA MET A 120 -35.50 4.44 -11.58
C MET A 120 -35.17 5.86 -11.11
N GLU A 121 -33.95 6.10 -10.65
CA GLU A 121 -33.49 7.44 -10.26
C GLU A 121 -33.31 8.33 -11.49
N GLU A 122 -32.68 7.84 -12.56
CA GLU A 122 -32.51 8.58 -13.83
C GLU A 122 -33.83 8.93 -14.51
N ASN A 123 -34.80 8.03 -14.47
CA ASN A 123 -36.13 8.24 -15.09
C ASN A 123 -37.07 9.11 -14.25
N GLY A 124 -36.62 9.69 -13.12
CA GLY A 124 -37.45 10.51 -12.25
C GLY A 124 -38.53 9.75 -11.48
N THR A 125 -38.49 8.41 -11.46
CA THR A 125 -39.47 7.59 -10.74
C THR A 125 -39.43 7.88 -9.23
N PHE A 126 -38.32 8.30 -8.68
CA PHE A 126 -38.15 8.66 -7.28
C PHE A 126 -39.00 9.91 -6.88
N GLU A 127 -39.37 10.75 -7.82
CA GLU A 127 -40.22 11.94 -7.57
C GLU A 127 -41.70 11.55 -7.33
N VAL A 128 -42.11 10.41 -7.90
CA VAL A 128 -43.50 9.92 -7.81
C VAL A 128 -43.72 9.02 -6.60
N LEU A 129 -42.63 8.39 -6.11
CA LEU A 129 -42.69 7.44 -4.99
C LEU A 129 -42.78 8.14 -3.62
N PRO A 130 -43.38 7.49 -2.60
CA PRO A 130 -43.39 7.99 -1.24
C PRO A 130 -41.92 8.13 -0.71
N LYS A 131 -41.65 9.21 0.01
CA LYS A 131 -40.31 9.49 0.56
C LYS A 131 -39.68 8.31 1.34
N LYS A 132 -40.48 7.49 2.02
CA LYS A 132 -40.02 6.34 2.78
C LYS A 132 -39.45 5.26 1.84
N GLU A 133 -40.14 4.97 0.74
CA GLU A 133 -39.68 3.99 -0.26
C GLU A 133 -38.41 4.45 -0.95
N VAL A 134 -38.30 5.71 -1.31
CA VAL A 134 -37.07 6.29 -1.89
C VAL A 134 -35.88 6.12 -0.96
N ILE A 135 -36.06 6.34 0.35
CA ILE A 135 -34.99 6.14 1.33
C ILE A 135 -34.58 4.65 1.43
N GLU A 136 -35.54 3.74 1.36
CA GLU A 136 -35.25 2.29 1.39
C GLU A 136 -34.53 1.84 0.10
N LEU A 137 -34.94 2.33 -1.07
CA LEU A 137 -34.27 2.06 -2.35
C LEU A 137 -32.83 2.61 -2.39
N ARG A 138 -32.60 3.82 -1.90
CA ARG A 138 -31.23 4.36 -1.80
C ARG A 138 -30.35 3.55 -0.86
N LYS A 139 -30.85 3.10 0.28
CA LYS A 139 -30.12 2.21 1.19
C LYS A 139 -29.82 0.84 0.55
N GLU A 140 -30.77 0.31 -0.25
CA GLU A 140 -30.55 -0.91 -1.01
C GLU A 140 -29.47 -0.70 -2.07
N HIS A 141 -29.54 0.40 -2.83
CA HIS A 141 -28.54 0.81 -3.82
C HIS A 141 -27.15 0.87 -3.20
N ASP A 142 -26.95 1.69 -2.16
CA ASP A 142 -25.65 1.90 -1.50
C ASP A 142 -25.04 0.57 -1.00
N LYS A 143 -25.89 -0.31 -0.48
CA LYS A 143 -25.47 -1.64 -0.02
C LYS A 143 -25.06 -2.55 -1.18
N LEU A 144 -25.82 -2.54 -2.27
CA LEU A 144 -25.52 -3.37 -3.44
C LEU A 144 -24.28 -2.84 -4.19
N ASP A 145 -24.20 -1.54 -4.39
CA ASP A 145 -23.07 -0.90 -5.05
C ASP A 145 -21.77 -1.19 -4.28
N LYS A 146 -21.75 -0.96 -2.99
CA LYS A 146 -20.59 -1.27 -2.14
C LYS A 146 -20.08 -2.70 -2.27
N LEU A 147 -20.97 -3.68 -2.47
CA LEU A 147 -20.62 -5.10 -2.51
C LEU A 147 -20.36 -5.64 -3.92
N LEU A 148 -20.95 -5.03 -4.94
CA LEU A 148 -21.01 -5.59 -6.29
C LEU A 148 -20.34 -4.70 -7.36
N CYS A 149 -19.93 -3.47 -7.02
CA CYS A 149 -19.35 -2.52 -7.99
C CYS A 149 -18.22 -3.16 -8.83
N GLY A 150 -17.29 -3.87 -8.21
CA GLY A 150 -16.15 -4.46 -8.89
C GLY A 150 -16.47 -5.68 -9.76
N ILE A 151 -17.65 -6.30 -9.62
CA ILE A 151 -18.09 -7.43 -10.43
C ILE A 151 -19.28 -7.10 -11.33
N ARG A 152 -19.62 -5.82 -11.45
CA ARG A 152 -20.77 -5.33 -12.24
C ARG A 152 -20.66 -5.73 -13.70
N ALA A 153 -19.49 -5.54 -14.30
CA ALA A 153 -19.22 -5.87 -15.69
C ALA A 153 -18.92 -7.36 -15.96
N MET A 154 -18.94 -8.20 -14.92
CA MET A 154 -18.59 -9.62 -15.04
C MET A 154 -19.76 -10.43 -15.61
N ASP A 155 -19.75 -10.72 -16.91
CA ASP A 155 -20.78 -11.53 -17.58
C ASP A 155 -20.50 -13.03 -17.57
N LYS A 156 -19.22 -13.41 -17.43
CA LYS A 156 -18.73 -14.80 -17.38
C LYS A 156 -17.86 -15.00 -16.15
N LEU A 157 -17.70 -16.25 -15.74
CA LEU A 157 -16.78 -16.60 -14.65
C LEU A 157 -15.35 -16.25 -15.05
N PRO A 158 -14.54 -15.75 -14.11
CA PRO A 158 -13.13 -15.43 -14.35
C PRO A 158 -12.33 -16.71 -14.59
N GLN A 159 -11.26 -16.63 -15.40
CA GLN A 159 -10.36 -17.73 -15.67
C GLN A 159 -9.28 -17.90 -14.61
N ALA A 160 -9.02 -16.87 -13.81
CA ALA A 160 -8.09 -16.94 -12.70
C ALA A 160 -8.51 -15.98 -11.57
N MET A 161 -8.08 -16.28 -10.37
CA MET A 161 -8.37 -15.49 -9.18
C MET A 161 -7.07 -15.13 -8.45
N ILE A 162 -6.92 -13.85 -8.08
CA ILE A 162 -5.78 -13.33 -7.31
C ILE A 162 -6.29 -12.94 -5.93
N ILE A 163 -5.77 -13.58 -4.88
CA ILE A 163 -6.28 -13.46 -3.51
C ILE A 163 -5.20 -12.91 -2.57
N VAL A 164 -5.60 -12.02 -1.69
CA VAL A 164 -4.78 -11.56 -0.55
C VAL A 164 -5.37 -12.14 0.74
N ASP A 165 -4.54 -12.77 1.56
CA ASP A 165 -4.90 -13.45 2.80
C ASP A 165 -5.90 -14.62 2.59
N PRO A 166 -5.40 -15.81 2.17
CA PRO A 166 -6.23 -17.00 1.95
C PRO A 166 -7.04 -17.40 3.17
N LYS A 167 -6.52 -17.17 4.37
CA LYS A 167 -7.21 -17.52 5.63
C LYS A 167 -8.51 -16.76 5.81
N LYS A 168 -8.57 -15.51 5.37
CA LYS A 168 -9.76 -14.68 5.43
C LYS A 168 -10.75 -15.02 4.32
N GLU A 169 -10.24 -15.38 3.15
CA GLU A 169 -11.02 -15.60 1.93
C GLU A 169 -11.32 -17.08 1.63
N LEU A 170 -11.37 -17.94 2.66
CA LEU A 170 -11.62 -19.38 2.51
C LEU A 170 -12.90 -19.72 1.71
N ASN A 171 -13.93 -18.88 1.79
CA ASN A 171 -15.15 -19.08 1.03
C ASN A 171 -14.93 -18.87 -0.48
N ALA A 172 -14.16 -17.85 -0.85
CA ALA A 172 -13.78 -17.58 -2.23
C ALA A 172 -12.95 -18.74 -2.80
N ILE A 173 -11.98 -19.21 -2.04
CA ILE A 173 -11.11 -20.33 -2.39
C ILE A 173 -11.92 -21.62 -2.62
N ARG A 174 -12.83 -21.98 -1.72
CA ARG A 174 -13.68 -23.17 -1.87
C ARG A 174 -14.57 -23.10 -3.10
N GLU A 175 -15.08 -21.92 -3.44
CA GLU A 175 -15.89 -21.73 -4.63
C GLU A 175 -15.04 -21.84 -5.91
N ALA A 176 -13.85 -21.21 -5.94
CA ALA A 176 -12.94 -21.29 -7.07
C ALA A 176 -12.47 -22.73 -7.34
N ARG A 177 -12.07 -23.46 -6.30
CA ARG A 177 -11.69 -24.88 -6.40
C ARG A 177 -12.80 -25.75 -6.92
N LYS A 178 -14.06 -25.51 -6.50
CA LYS A 178 -15.22 -26.26 -7.02
C LYS A 178 -15.43 -26.06 -8.51
N LEU A 179 -14.98 -24.92 -9.04
CA LEU A 179 -15.10 -24.55 -10.45
C LEU A 179 -13.80 -24.75 -11.24
N ASN A 180 -12.75 -25.30 -10.60
CA ASN A 180 -11.41 -25.47 -11.17
C ASN A 180 -10.80 -24.17 -11.72
N ILE A 181 -11.03 -23.06 -11.01
CA ILE A 181 -10.43 -21.78 -11.32
C ILE A 181 -9.09 -21.68 -10.57
N PRO A 182 -7.95 -21.48 -11.26
CA PRO A 182 -6.64 -21.37 -10.64
C PRO A 182 -6.55 -20.15 -9.73
N ILE A 183 -5.91 -20.33 -8.57
CA ILE A 183 -5.83 -19.36 -7.49
C ILE A 183 -4.38 -18.95 -7.28
N PHE A 184 -4.11 -17.67 -7.45
CA PHE A 184 -2.84 -17.02 -7.11
C PHE A 184 -3.02 -16.31 -5.77
N GLY A 185 -2.23 -16.66 -4.76
CA GLY A 185 -2.45 -16.14 -3.41
C GLY A 185 -1.21 -15.52 -2.80
N ILE A 186 -1.35 -14.32 -2.20
CA ILE A 186 -0.37 -13.77 -1.27
C ILE A 186 -0.61 -14.46 0.07
N VAL A 187 0.37 -15.26 0.49
CA VAL A 187 0.28 -16.16 1.65
C VAL A 187 1.27 -15.73 2.71
N ASP A 188 0.78 -15.26 3.85
CA ASP A 188 1.61 -14.94 5.00
C ASP A 188 1.84 -16.20 5.87
N THR A 189 2.72 -16.11 6.83
CA THR A 189 3.15 -17.21 7.72
C THR A 189 2.03 -17.83 8.56
N ASN A 190 0.86 -17.17 8.69
CA ASN A 190 -0.31 -17.64 9.43
C ASN A 190 -1.34 -18.40 8.59
N SER A 191 -1.14 -18.48 7.27
CA SER A 191 -2.06 -19.05 6.29
C SER A 191 -1.61 -20.44 5.83
N ASP A 192 -2.51 -21.21 5.21
CA ASP A 192 -2.17 -22.53 4.66
C ASP A 192 -1.76 -22.37 3.17
N PRO A 193 -0.53 -22.73 2.80
CA PRO A 193 -0.11 -22.65 1.41
C PRO A 193 -0.88 -23.62 0.49
N ASP A 194 -1.41 -24.74 1.02
CA ASP A 194 -2.19 -25.70 0.24
C ASP A 194 -3.56 -25.15 -0.20
N ASP A 195 -3.98 -24.00 0.33
CA ASP A 195 -5.25 -23.36 -0.03
C ASP A 195 -5.19 -22.67 -1.40
N VAL A 196 -4.03 -22.45 -1.98
CA VAL A 196 -3.85 -21.79 -3.27
C VAL A 196 -3.01 -22.63 -4.22
N ASP A 197 -3.18 -22.46 -5.53
CA ASP A 197 -2.43 -23.20 -6.53
C ASP A 197 -1.04 -22.59 -6.77
N PHE A 198 -0.95 -21.27 -6.75
CA PHE A 198 0.28 -20.50 -6.90
C PHE A 198 0.52 -19.68 -5.62
N VAL A 199 1.40 -20.19 -4.77
CA VAL A 199 1.75 -19.59 -3.48
C VAL A 199 2.76 -18.48 -3.71
N ILE A 200 2.43 -17.27 -3.24
CA ILE A 200 3.35 -16.13 -3.21
C ILE A 200 3.59 -15.79 -1.74
N PRO A 201 4.70 -16.26 -1.13
CA PRO A 201 4.98 -15.96 0.26
C PRO A 201 5.24 -14.47 0.45
N GLY A 202 4.52 -13.83 1.35
CA GLY A 202 4.68 -12.39 1.57
C GLY A 202 3.75 -11.83 2.63
N ASN A 203 4.08 -10.63 3.07
CA ASN A 203 3.34 -9.89 4.07
C ASN A 203 1.99 -9.39 3.52
N ASP A 204 0.91 -9.76 4.17
CA ASP A 204 -0.45 -9.34 3.81
C ASP A 204 -1.01 -8.21 4.72
N ASP A 205 -0.23 -7.77 5.73
CA ASP A 205 -0.59 -6.71 6.67
C ASP A 205 -0.06 -5.33 6.24
N ALA A 206 1.02 -5.28 5.49
CA ALA A 206 1.63 -4.04 5.03
C ALA A 206 1.04 -3.59 3.69
N VAL A 207 0.42 -2.41 3.66
CA VAL A 207 -0.17 -1.82 2.43
C VAL A 207 0.85 -1.76 1.28
N ARG A 208 2.10 -1.35 1.58
CA ARG A 208 3.17 -1.26 0.57
C ARG A 208 3.54 -2.63 0.01
N ALA A 209 3.65 -3.67 0.86
CA ALA A 209 3.97 -5.02 0.44
C ALA A 209 2.90 -5.59 -0.49
N VAL A 210 1.63 -5.47 -0.10
CA VAL A 210 0.50 -5.91 -0.91
C VAL A 210 0.44 -5.14 -2.24
N LYS A 211 0.64 -3.81 -2.22
CA LYS A 211 0.63 -2.97 -3.42
C LYS A 211 1.71 -3.38 -4.42
N VAL A 212 2.93 -3.68 -3.95
CA VAL A 212 4.03 -4.14 -4.82
C VAL A 212 3.71 -5.49 -5.44
N VAL A 213 3.33 -6.48 -4.64
CA VAL A 213 3.07 -7.83 -5.15
C VAL A 213 1.89 -7.83 -6.12
N LEU A 214 0.76 -7.20 -5.77
CA LEU A 214 -0.39 -7.08 -6.68
C LEU A 214 -0.06 -6.26 -7.93
N GLY A 215 0.77 -5.24 -7.80
CA GLY A 215 1.23 -4.42 -8.92
C GLY A 215 2.06 -5.23 -9.92
N VAL A 216 2.97 -6.08 -9.44
CA VAL A 216 3.76 -7.00 -10.27
C VAL A 216 2.87 -8.01 -10.98
N LEU A 217 1.90 -8.62 -10.28
CA LEU A 217 0.94 -9.55 -10.89
C LEU A 217 0.03 -8.82 -11.90
N GLY A 218 -0.35 -7.57 -11.61
CA GLY A 218 -1.08 -6.71 -12.54
C GLY A 218 -0.27 -6.39 -13.80
N ASN A 219 1.06 -6.23 -13.67
CA ASN A 219 1.94 -6.06 -14.84
C ASN A 219 1.90 -7.25 -15.78
N ALA A 220 1.82 -8.49 -15.26
CA ALA A 220 1.70 -9.69 -16.09
C ALA A 220 0.45 -9.65 -16.99
N ILE A 221 -0.66 -9.13 -16.45
CA ILE A 221 -1.91 -8.98 -17.21
C ILE A 221 -1.78 -7.81 -18.20
N ALA A 222 -1.22 -6.67 -17.74
CA ALA A 222 -1.05 -5.48 -18.57
C ALA A 222 -0.11 -5.76 -19.76
N GLU A 223 1.00 -6.45 -19.53
CA GLU A 223 1.94 -6.84 -20.58
C GLU A 223 1.27 -7.65 -21.69
N ALA A 224 0.48 -8.66 -21.31
CA ALA A 224 -0.23 -9.48 -22.28
C ALA A 224 -1.31 -8.70 -23.07
N ASN A 225 -1.94 -7.72 -22.43
CA ASN A 225 -3.00 -6.90 -23.03
C ASN A 225 -2.48 -5.62 -23.71
N GLY A 226 -1.15 -5.37 -23.70
CA GLY A 226 -0.54 -4.15 -24.23
C GLY A 226 -0.85 -2.90 -23.40
N GLY A 227 -1.13 -3.06 -22.11
CA GLY A 227 -1.39 -1.98 -21.16
C GLY A 227 -0.12 -1.38 -20.58
N GLU A 228 -0.29 -0.39 -19.70
CA GLU A 228 0.80 0.30 -19.03
C GLU A 228 1.45 -0.56 -17.94
N ILE A 229 2.77 -0.70 -17.99
CA ILE A 229 3.57 -1.48 -17.02
C ILE A 229 4.17 -0.53 -15.99
N ILE A 230 4.01 -0.83 -14.72
CA ILE A 230 4.65 -0.10 -13.62
C ILE A 230 6.03 -0.73 -13.37
N ASP A 231 7.06 0.08 -13.33
CA ASP A 231 8.43 -0.38 -13.13
C ASP A 231 8.73 -0.64 -11.65
N TYR A 232 8.99 -1.90 -11.29
CA TYR A 232 9.41 -2.34 -9.96
C TYR A 232 10.88 -2.80 -9.93
N ILE A 233 11.68 -2.47 -10.97
CA ILE A 233 13.09 -2.89 -11.13
C ILE A 233 14.03 -1.70 -11.08
N THR A 234 13.72 -0.62 -11.79
CA THR A 234 14.65 0.50 -12.09
C THR A 234 14.66 1.63 -11.05
N GLU A 235 13.71 1.71 -10.13
CA GLU A 235 13.75 2.73 -9.07
C GLU A 235 14.92 2.52 -8.09
N ASP A 236 15.38 1.29 -7.91
CA ASP A 236 16.52 0.99 -7.05
C ASP A 236 17.85 1.53 -7.58
N GLU A 237 18.07 1.52 -8.89
CA GLU A 237 19.31 2.09 -9.47
C GLU A 237 19.39 3.61 -9.34
N LYS A 238 18.26 4.30 -9.23
CA LYS A 238 18.22 5.76 -9.05
C LYS A 238 18.36 6.15 -7.58
N LYS A 239 17.83 5.36 -6.65
CA LYS A 239 17.98 5.61 -5.20
C LYS A 239 19.37 5.22 -4.71
N THR A 240 19.89 4.05 -5.06
CA THR A 240 21.27 3.65 -4.70
C THR A 240 22.31 4.63 -5.21
N LYS A 241 22.11 5.26 -6.40
CA LYS A 241 22.98 6.34 -6.88
C LYS A 241 22.81 7.67 -6.15
N LYS A 242 21.66 7.90 -5.49
CA LYS A 242 21.45 9.07 -4.63
C LYS A 242 22.03 8.82 -3.22
N ASP A 243 21.73 7.68 -2.64
CA ASP A 243 22.19 7.30 -1.30
C ASP A 243 23.72 7.14 -1.27
N VAL A 244 24.34 6.51 -2.29
CA VAL A 244 25.81 6.44 -2.44
C VAL A 244 26.43 7.81 -2.71
N LYS A 245 25.70 8.78 -3.28
CA LYS A 245 26.19 10.15 -3.43
C LYS A 245 26.02 10.96 -2.15
N GLU A 246 24.98 10.74 -1.38
CA GLU A 246 24.77 11.37 -0.07
C GLU A 246 25.77 10.83 0.96
N ASP A 247 25.96 9.49 1.04
CA ASP A 247 26.95 8.85 1.89
C ASP A 247 28.40 9.26 1.50
N ALA A 248 28.72 9.34 0.20
CA ALA A 248 30.02 9.82 -0.27
C ALA A 248 30.24 11.33 -0.05
N MET A 249 29.18 12.12 0.04
CA MET A 249 29.25 13.52 0.42
C MET A 249 29.41 13.69 1.94
N GLU A 250 28.76 12.87 2.76
CA GLU A 250 28.94 12.86 4.21
C GLU A 250 30.33 12.34 4.60
N GLU A 251 30.89 11.29 3.96
CA GLU A 251 32.27 10.87 4.17
C GLU A 251 33.28 11.92 3.74
N ALA A 252 33.04 12.64 2.63
CA ALA A 252 33.93 13.70 2.17
C ALA A 252 33.88 14.97 3.05
N VAL A 253 32.78 15.17 3.79
CA VAL A 253 32.68 16.24 4.79
C VAL A 253 33.34 15.80 6.10
N ALA A 254 33.18 14.54 6.52
CA ALA A 254 33.83 13.99 7.71
C ALA A 254 35.36 13.89 7.58
N GLU A 255 35.92 13.57 6.38
CA GLU A 255 37.37 13.59 6.15
C GLU A 255 37.98 15.02 6.14
N LYS A 256 37.19 16.06 5.89
CA LYS A 256 37.67 17.45 5.96
C LYS A 256 37.70 18.01 7.38
N GLU A 257 36.92 17.46 8.31
CA GLU A 257 36.93 17.88 9.74
C GLU A 257 38.03 17.22 10.58
N VAL A 258 38.73 16.19 10.09
CA VAL A 258 39.74 15.44 10.86
C VAL A 258 41.19 15.94 10.65
N VAL A 259 41.44 16.95 9.80
CA VAL A 259 42.80 17.41 9.44
C VAL A 259 43.16 18.77 9.98
N GLU A 260 42.42 19.42 10.89
CA GLU A 260 42.87 20.63 11.53
C GLU A 260 42.72 20.65 13.06
N GLU A 261 43.76 20.17 13.75
CA GLU A 261 44.24 20.71 15.03
C GLU A 261 45.72 20.24 15.20
N PRO A 262 46.65 20.95 15.89
CA PRO A 262 46.55 22.25 16.56
C PRO A 262 47.77 23.16 16.32
N LYS A 263 47.69 24.45 16.61
CA LYS A 263 48.56 25.24 17.51
C LYS A 263 48.53 26.76 17.31
N THR A 264 48.16 27.42 18.39
CA THR A 264 48.75 28.57 19.08
C THR A 264 48.57 29.99 18.60
N LYS A 265 47.85 30.73 19.45
CA LYS A 265 48.16 32.06 20.09
C LYS A 265 48.02 33.36 19.26
N VAL A 266 47.08 34.18 19.81
CA VAL A 266 47.20 35.60 20.18
C VAL A 266 47.19 36.62 19.03
N GLU A 267 46.11 37.36 18.94
CA GLU A 267 45.97 38.82 19.08
C GLU A 267 44.64 39.31 18.47
N GLU A 268 43.89 40.05 19.27
CA GLU A 268 42.79 40.91 18.83
C GLU A 268 43.32 42.03 17.91
N PRO A 269 42.54 42.59 16.98
CA PRO A 269 41.67 43.69 17.38
C PRO A 269 40.31 43.78 16.68
N LYS A 270 39.34 44.24 17.45
CA LYS A 270 38.18 45.07 17.14
C LYS A 270 38.10 45.62 15.73
N GLU A 271 37.03 45.27 15.06
CA GLU A 271 36.17 46.11 14.19
C GLU A 271 35.23 45.17 13.42
N GLU A 272 33.98 45.30 13.69
CA GLU A 272 32.77 44.90 12.93
C GLU A 272 31.65 44.51 13.90
N VAL A 273 31.08 45.51 14.56
CA VAL A 273 29.91 45.41 15.44
C VAL A 273 28.77 46.31 14.94
N GLU A 274 28.72 46.62 13.64
CA GLU A 274 27.63 47.49 13.12
C GLU A 274 26.72 46.85 12.06
N GLU A 275 26.98 45.62 11.61
CA GLU A 275 26.16 44.98 10.56
C GLU A 275 25.21 43.86 11.07
N VAL A 276 25.16 43.59 12.38
CA VAL A 276 24.34 42.51 12.95
C VAL A 276 23.04 43.03 13.62
N VAL A 277 22.88 44.37 13.75
CA VAL A 277 21.72 44.97 14.43
C VAL A 277 20.52 45.17 13.47
N GLU A 278 20.71 45.20 12.15
CA GLU A 278 19.62 45.37 11.17
C GLU A 278 18.92 44.08 10.75
N ALA A 279 19.51 42.91 11.03
CA ALA A 279 18.89 41.58 10.71
C ALA A 279 17.98 41.03 11.82
N VAL A 280 17.93 41.62 13.00
CA VAL A 280 17.17 41.12 14.16
C VAL A 280 15.77 41.75 14.25
N GLU A 281 15.50 42.87 13.58
CA GLU A 281 14.19 43.53 13.60
C GLU A 281 13.20 42.98 12.53
N GLU A 282 13.63 42.23 11.51
CA GLU A 282 12.72 41.62 10.51
C GLU A 282 12.20 40.22 10.92
N GLU A 283 12.76 39.54 11.93
CA GLU A 283 12.28 38.20 12.36
C GLU A 283 11.13 38.23 13.37
N THR A 284 10.82 39.37 13.99
CA THR A 284 9.79 39.45 15.05
C THR A 284 8.35 39.58 14.53
N GLU A 285 8.14 39.90 13.26
CA GLU A 285 6.78 40.04 12.69
C GLU A 285 6.14 38.71 12.23
N ASP A 286 6.89 37.62 12.12
CA ASP A 286 6.35 36.37 11.55
C ASP A 286 6.05 35.23 12.56
N LEU A 287 6.42 35.39 13.86
CA LEU A 287 6.19 34.39 14.89
C LEU A 287 4.70 34.14 15.17
N SER A 288 3.87 35.14 15.00
CA SER A 288 2.41 35.03 15.21
C SER A 288 1.70 34.20 14.14
N LYS A 289 2.29 34.07 12.95
CA LYS A 289 1.75 33.30 11.82
C LYS A 289 2.15 31.82 11.88
N LYS A 290 3.16 31.44 12.68
CA LYS A 290 3.63 30.05 12.79
C LYS A 290 2.68 29.18 13.62
N THR A 291 2.64 27.89 13.31
CA THR A 291 1.82 26.92 14.05
C THR A 291 2.40 26.58 15.40
N LEU A 292 1.58 26.10 16.33
CA LEU A 292 1.99 25.76 17.70
C LEU A 292 3.07 24.65 17.73
N THR A 293 3.09 23.77 16.72
CA THR A 293 4.10 22.73 16.55
C THR A 293 5.46 23.29 16.11
N GLU A 294 5.47 24.26 15.23
CA GLU A 294 6.68 24.94 14.75
C GLU A 294 7.29 25.80 15.86
N LEU A 295 6.46 26.55 16.61
CA LEU A 295 6.92 27.34 17.76
C LEU A 295 7.53 26.46 18.85
N LYS A 296 6.97 25.28 19.13
CA LYS A 296 7.57 24.32 20.07
C LYS A 296 8.88 23.72 19.57
N ALA A 297 9.04 23.53 18.27
CA ALA A 297 10.29 23.07 17.67
C ALA A 297 11.38 24.14 17.78
N MET A 298 11.04 25.42 17.53
CA MET A 298 11.95 26.55 17.69
C MET A 298 12.36 26.77 19.18
N ALA A 299 11.41 26.71 20.12
CA ALA A 299 11.67 26.80 21.53
C ALA A 299 12.57 25.67 22.09
N LYS A 300 12.46 24.46 21.47
CA LYS A 300 13.36 23.34 21.75
C LYS A 300 14.78 23.61 21.23
N ALA A 301 14.91 24.16 20.03
CA ALA A 301 16.21 24.51 19.44
C ALA A 301 16.92 25.64 20.23
N SER A 302 16.16 26.62 20.73
CA SER A 302 16.64 27.70 21.58
C SER A 302 16.85 27.31 23.05
N GLY A 303 16.65 26.05 23.43
CA GLY A 303 16.93 25.52 24.77
C GLY A 303 15.96 25.97 25.88
N ILE A 304 14.80 26.49 25.54
CA ILE A 304 13.80 26.99 26.51
C ILE A 304 13.21 25.81 27.30
N LYS A 305 13.35 25.85 28.63
CA LYS A 305 12.84 24.80 29.52
C LYS A 305 11.32 24.92 29.72
N GLY A 306 10.59 23.81 29.56
CA GLY A 306 9.14 23.78 29.81
C GLY A 306 8.28 24.08 28.58
N TYR A 307 8.85 24.21 27.39
CA TYR A 307 8.17 24.52 26.11
C TYR A 307 7.00 23.58 25.75
N SER A 308 7.02 22.35 26.26
CA SER A 308 5.98 21.32 25.92
C SER A 308 4.60 21.64 26.52
N THR A 309 4.56 22.38 27.64
CA THR A 309 3.34 22.73 28.39
C THR A 309 2.89 24.17 28.15
N MET A 310 3.70 25.02 27.49
CA MET A 310 3.40 26.43 27.22
C MET A 310 2.33 26.61 26.14
N LYS A 311 1.51 27.64 26.27
CA LYS A 311 0.54 28.07 25.26
C LYS A 311 1.23 28.85 24.14
N LYS A 312 0.52 29.08 23.02
CA LYS A 312 1.09 29.76 21.84
C LYS A 312 1.65 31.15 22.17
N ASP A 313 0.90 31.92 22.96
CA ASP A 313 1.28 33.28 23.31
C ASP A 313 2.51 33.34 24.24
N ASP A 314 2.61 32.38 25.18
CA ASP A 314 3.77 32.25 26.08
C ASP A 314 5.03 31.80 25.32
N LEU A 315 4.87 30.97 24.27
CA LEU A 315 5.98 30.54 23.42
C LEU A 315 6.51 31.69 22.55
N ILE A 316 5.61 32.50 21.99
CA ILE A 316 6.00 33.69 21.20
C ILE A 316 6.76 34.68 22.09
N ALA A 317 6.26 34.96 23.31
CA ALA A 317 6.94 35.84 24.25
C ALA A 317 8.35 35.33 24.64
N SER A 318 8.50 34.01 24.85
CA SER A 318 9.77 33.39 25.22
C SER A 318 10.77 33.25 24.06
N LEU A 319 10.31 33.34 22.79
CA LEU A 319 11.15 33.31 21.59
C LEU A 319 11.52 34.71 21.10
N SER A 320 10.86 35.75 21.66
CA SER A 320 11.14 37.17 21.37
C SER A 320 12.02 37.84 22.42
N GLU A 321 12.36 37.15 23.54
CA GLU A 321 13.36 37.53 24.52
C GLU A 321 14.73 36.92 24.18
#